data_a5160d9090b40160f1ab8696750e383e
#
_entry.id   a5160d9090b40160f1ab8696750e383e
#
_cell.length_a   1.000
_cell.length_b   1.000
_cell.length_c   1.000
_cell.angle_alpha   90.00
_cell.angle_beta   90.00
_cell.angle_gamma   90.00
#
_symmetry.space_group_name_H-M   'P 1'
#
loop_
_entity.id
_entity.type
_entity.pdbx_description
1 polymer ?
#
loop_
_entity_poly.entity_id
_entity_poly.type
_entity_poly.pdbx_seq_one_letter_code
_entity_poly.pdbx_strand_id
1 'polypeptide(L)'
;MTTDFASLHTHGHHSLLDGYSTVDEYIERALEIGMPGLGWTDHGNLFAIFEFLKKTKSADITGLPGCEFYVAPENPEGAFCKSPVFYGPNGKKAGRNDVSSNGAYLHLTVWAYTNKGLYNLFKLSTLSNDPARYYQSPRIDFDLLAEHSEGLIVATGCPSS
;
A
#
# COMPACT_ATOMS: atom_id res chain seq x y z
N MET A 1 4.44 29.04 -7.74
CA MET A 1 5.77 28.52 -7.36
C MET A 1 5.76 27.04 -7.66
N THR A 2 6.79 26.49 -8.29
CA THR A 2 6.94 25.05 -8.44
C THR A 2 7.77 24.53 -7.28
N THR A 3 7.45 23.34 -6.76
CA THR A 3 8.27 22.65 -5.77
C THR A 3 8.87 21.39 -6.39
N ASP A 4 10.03 20.98 -5.94
CA ASP A 4 10.64 19.70 -6.32
C ASP A 4 10.12 18.52 -5.49
N PHE A 5 9.15 18.78 -4.61
CA PHE A 5 8.51 17.79 -3.74
C PHE A 5 7.25 17.21 -4.39
N ALA A 6 7.07 15.90 -4.29
CA ALA A 6 5.84 15.19 -4.59
C ALA A 6 5.45 14.28 -3.41
N SER A 7 4.19 14.33 -2.98
CA SER A 7 3.68 13.40 -1.98
C SER A 7 3.36 12.06 -2.67
N LEU A 8 4.09 11.02 -2.32
CA LEU A 8 3.92 9.70 -2.93
C LEU A 8 3.10 8.75 -2.07
N HIS A 9 3.03 8.98 -0.76
CA HIS A 9 2.30 8.17 0.20
C HIS A 9 1.11 8.97 0.71
N THR A 10 -0.07 8.73 0.14
CA THR A 10 -1.31 9.44 0.47
C THR A 10 -2.48 8.48 0.60
N HIS A 11 -3.34 8.74 1.55
CA HIS A 11 -4.56 7.99 1.82
C HIS A 11 -5.78 8.88 1.59
N GLY A 12 -6.68 8.42 0.76
CA GLY A 12 -7.95 9.10 0.51
C GLY A 12 -9.11 8.50 1.31
N HIS A 13 -10.30 8.97 1.04
CA HIS A 13 -11.52 8.56 1.76
C HIS A 13 -11.88 7.07 1.63
N HIS A 14 -11.19 6.31 0.76
CA HIS A 14 -11.29 4.85 0.69
C HIS A 14 -10.38 4.12 1.70
N SER A 15 -9.45 4.83 2.33
CA SER A 15 -8.69 4.35 3.50
C SER A 15 -9.48 4.65 4.76
N LEU A 16 -10.41 3.77 5.11
CA LEU A 16 -11.28 3.96 6.26
C LEU A 16 -10.47 4.13 7.56
N LEU A 17 -10.85 5.14 8.34
CA LEU A 17 -10.29 5.53 9.64
C LEU A 17 -9.02 6.40 9.60
N ASP A 18 -8.35 6.58 8.48
CA ASP A 18 -7.17 7.46 8.37
C ASP A 18 -7.15 8.38 7.16
N GLY A 19 -7.90 8.06 6.09
CA GLY A 19 -8.06 8.91 4.93
C GLY A 19 -9.37 9.71 4.98
N TYR A 20 -9.29 11.01 4.71
CA TYR A 20 -10.47 11.90 4.71
C TYR A 20 -10.73 12.53 3.34
N SER A 21 -9.68 13.06 2.69
CA SER A 21 -9.83 13.85 1.48
C SER A 21 -10.12 12.99 0.24
N THR A 22 -10.85 13.60 -0.68
CA THR A 22 -11.16 13.04 -1.99
C THR A 22 -9.98 13.17 -2.95
N VAL A 23 -10.05 12.47 -4.08
CA VAL A 23 -9.05 12.59 -5.16
C VAL A 23 -8.97 14.03 -5.68
N ASP A 24 -10.10 14.72 -5.81
CA ASP A 24 -10.14 16.11 -6.30
C ASP A 24 -9.42 17.05 -5.35
N GLU A 25 -9.70 16.99 -4.06
CA GLU A 25 -9.07 17.84 -3.04
C GLU A 25 -7.54 17.66 -2.99
N TYR A 26 -7.06 16.42 -3.14
CA TYR A 26 -5.62 16.16 -3.22
C TYR A 26 -4.98 16.75 -4.48
N ILE A 27 -5.64 16.62 -5.64
CA ILE A 27 -5.15 17.16 -6.90
C ILE A 27 -5.16 18.70 -6.84
N GLU A 28 -6.25 19.32 -6.39
CA GLU A 28 -6.34 20.77 -6.23
C GLU A 28 -5.22 21.28 -5.32
N ARG A 29 -4.98 20.64 -4.19
CA ARG A 29 -3.92 21.02 -3.28
C ARG A 29 -2.53 20.83 -3.89
N ALA A 30 -2.28 19.73 -4.59
CA ALA A 30 -1.01 19.48 -5.27
C ALA A 30 -0.69 20.56 -6.32
N LEU A 31 -1.69 20.95 -7.12
CA LEU A 31 -1.57 22.02 -8.11
C LEU A 31 -1.33 23.39 -7.44
N GLU A 32 -2.08 23.71 -6.39
CA GLU A 32 -1.95 24.97 -5.65
C GLU A 32 -0.53 25.19 -5.13
N ILE A 33 0.10 24.15 -4.58
CA ILE A 33 1.47 24.22 -4.05
C ILE A 33 2.56 23.90 -5.08
N GLY A 34 2.16 23.58 -6.32
CA GLY A 34 3.06 23.36 -7.45
C GLY A 34 3.79 22.02 -7.41
N MET A 35 3.17 20.97 -6.89
CA MET A 35 3.74 19.61 -6.96
C MET A 35 3.78 19.10 -8.39
N PRO A 36 4.87 18.44 -8.84
CA PRO A 36 4.97 17.85 -10.18
C PRO A 36 4.18 16.55 -10.32
N GLY A 37 3.82 15.92 -9.21
CA GLY A 37 3.14 14.62 -9.19
C GLY A 37 2.55 14.31 -7.83
N LEU A 38 1.72 13.27 -7.82
CA LEU A 38 1.02 12.77 -6.63
C LEU A 38 0.96 11.25 -6.66
N GLY A 39 1.28 10.57 -5.57
CA GLY A 39 1.04 9.15 -5.38
C GLY A 39 -0.30 8.90 -4.68
N TRP A 40 -0.90 7.72 -4.90
CA TRP A 40 -2.11 7.30 -4.22
C TRP A 40 -1.93 5.88 -3.69
N THR A 41 -2.11 5.67 -2.39
CA THR A 41 -1.69 4.44 -1.70
C THR A 41 -2.65 4.05 -0.57
N ASP A 42 -3.94 3.95 -0.88
CA ASP A 42 -4.93 3.51 0.10
C ASP A 42 -4.57 2.14 0.72
N HIS A 43 -4.96 1.92 1.95
CA HIS A 43 -4.70 0.69 2.69
C HIS A 43 -5.41 -0.53 2.07
N GLY A 44 -4.63 -1.49 1.58
CA GLY A 44 -5.08 -2.81 1.14
C GLY A 44 -6.08 -2.81 -0.03
N ASN A 45 -6.31 -1.67 -0.69
CA ASN A 45 -7.28 -1.58 -1.77
C ASN A 45 -6.83 -0.64 -2.90
N LEU A 46 -7.53 -0.73 -4.04
CA LEU A 46 -7.28 0.06 -5.24
C LEU A 46 -8.56 0.77 -5.74
N PHE A 47 -9.51 1.04 -4.84
CA PHE A 47 -10.84 1.53 -5.24
C PHE A 47 -10.79 2.89 -5.93
N ALA A 48 -9.91 3.79 -5.49
CA ALA A 48 -9.76 5.12 -6.10
C ALA A 48 -8.90 5.14 -7.37
N ILE A 49 -8.14 4.09 -7.69
CA ILE A 49 -7.06 4.15 -8.69
C ILE A 49 -7.56 4.56 -10.09
N PHE A 50 -8.71 4.05 -10.53
CA PHE A 50 -9.26 4.43 -11.82
C PHE A 50 -9.63 5.93 -11.87
N GLU A 51 -10.31 6.40 -10.84
CA GLU A 51 -10.69 7.82 -10.70
C GLU A 51 -9.43 8.69 -10.61
N PHE A 52 -8.48 8.31 -9.78
CA PHE A 52 -7.22 9.00 -9.59
C PHE A 52 -6.44 9.17 -10.90
N LEU A 53 -6.22 8.10 -11.66
CA LEU A 53 -5.51 8.15 -12.94
C LEU A 53 -6.25 8.99 -13.98
N LYS A 54 -7.58 8.93 -14.03
CA LYS A 54 -8.38 9.74 -14.94
C LYS A 54 -8.27 11.22 -14.59
N LYS A 55 -8.39 11.58 -13.32
CA LYS A 55 -8.37 12.96 -12.85
C LYS A 55 -6.98 13.59 -12.92
N THR A 56 -5.93 12.88 -12.51
CA THR A 56 -4.54 13.38 -12.64
C THR A 56 -4.17 13.65 -14.10
N LYS A 57 -4.57 12.75 -15.02
CA LYS A 57 -4.39 12.97 -16.46
C LYS A 57 -5.13 14.20 -16.96
N SER A 58 -6.36 14.44 -16.50
CA SER A 58 -7.16 15.61 -16.89
C SER A 58 -6.61 16.92 -16.34
N ALA A 59 -5.96 16.87 -15.20
CA ALA A 59 -5.35 18.02 -14.52
C ALA A 59 -3.89 18.27 -14.93
N ASP A 60 -3.34 17.47 -15.86
CA ASP A 60 -1.96 17.53 -16.34
C ASP A 60 -0.92 17.45 -15.19
N ILE A 61 -1.19 16.60 -14.20
CA ILE A 61 -0.28 16.28 -13.09
C ILE A 61 0.10 14.79 -13.17
N THR A 62 1.35 14.45 -12.85
CA THR A 62 1.78 13.04 -12.85
C THR A 62 1.12 12.28 -11.71
N GLY A 63 0.30 11.28 -12.02
CA GLY A 63 -0.30 10.36 -11.07
C GLY A 63 0.48 9.05 -10.96
N LEU A 64 0.92 8.68 -9.75
CA LEU A 64 1.59 7.42 -9.47
C LEU A 64 0.63 6.50 -8.68
N PRO A 65 0.00 5.50 -9.34
CA PRO A 65 -0.93 4.60 -8.68
C PRO A 65 -0.21 3.60 -7.79
N GLY A 66 -0.71 3.39 -6.60
CA GLY A 66 -0.11 2.49 -5.61
C GLY A 66 -1.12 1.92 -4.63
N CYS A 67 -0.60 1.18 -3.68
CA CYS A 67 -1.32 0.60 -2.56
C CYS A 67 -0.39 0.45 -1.36
N GLU A 68 -0.86 0.73 -0.18
CA GLU A 68 -0.19 0.30 1.04
C GLU A 68 -0.68 -1.09 1.42
N PHE A 69 0.10 -2.10 1.02
CA PHE A 69 -0.25 -3.49 1.30
C PHE A 69 0.04 -3.87 2.74
N TYR A 70 -0.79 -4.76 3.26
CA TYR A 70 -0.52 -5.51 4.47
C TYR A 70 0.32 -6.73 4.11
N VAL A 71 1.52 -6.84 4.64
CA VAL A 71 2.43 -7.96 4.42
C VAL A 71 2.41 -8.87 5.62
N ALA A 72 2.10 -10.14 5.41
CA ALA A 72 2.17 -11.15 6.47
C ALA A 72 3.63 -11.33 6.90
N PRO A 73 3.94 -11.30 8.21
CA PRO A 73 5.28 -11.59 8.69
C PRO A 73 5.65 -13.03 8.32
N GLU A 74 6.93 -13.25 8.03
CA GLU A 74 7.43 -14.59 7.81
C GLU A 74 7.23 -15.45 9.06
N ASN A 75 6.71 -16.66 8.86
CA ASN A 75 6.74 -17.69 9.87
C ASN A 75 8.15 -18.31 9.89
N PRO A 76 8.76 -18.63 11.07
CA PRO A 76 10.00 -19.39 11.13
C PRO A 76 9.99 -20.72 10.37
N GLU A 77 8.81 -21.25 10.07
CA GLU A 77 8.60 -22.47 9.30
C GLU A 77 8.45 -22.22 7.79
N GLY A 78 8.58 -20.96 7.32
CA GLY A 78 8.51 -20.60 5.91
C GLY A 78 7.10 -20.68 5.27
N ALA A 79 6.07 -20.97 6.06
CA ALA A 79 4.71 -21.06 5.56
C ALA A 79 3.97 -19.72 5.75
N PHE A 80 3.10 -19.38 4.80
CA PHE A 80 2.20 -18.25 4.95
C PHE A 80 1.36 -18.40 6.22
N CYS A 81 1.52 -17.46 7.14
CA CYS A 81 0.92 -17.55 8.47
C CYS A 81 -0.59 -17.22 8.40
N LYS A 82 -1.44 -18.25 8.34
CA LYS A 82 -2.91 -18.11 8.39
C LYS A 82 -3.41 -17.57 9.73
N SER A 83 -2.70 -17.85 10.82
CA SER A 83 -3.02 -17.32 12.14
C SER A 83 -1.96 -16.31 12.54
N PRO A 84 -2.35 -15.17 13.16
CA PRO A 84 -1.36 -14.22 13.63
C PRO A 84 -0.59 -14.86 14.78
N VAL A 85 0.57 -15.35 14.48
CA VAL A 85 1.54 -15.60 15.51
C VAL A 85 2.36 -14.33 15.62
N PHE A 86 2.12 -13.57 16.66
CA PHE A 86 2.90 -12.39 16.95
C PHE A 86 4.29 -12.84 17.40
N TYR A 87 5.32 -12.41 16.69
CA TYR A 87 6.71 -12.62 17.10
C TYR A 87 7.27 -11.26 17.54
N GLY A 88 7.78 -11.21 18.75
CA GLY A 88 8.56 -10.07 19.22
C GLY A 88 9.95 -10.03 18.56
N PRO A 89 10.74 -8.95 18.81
CA PRO A 89 12.06 -8.75 18.22
C PRO A 89 13.04 -9.90 18.42
N ASN A 90 12.78 -10.78 19.39
CA ASN A 90 13.62 -11.95 19.73
C ASN A 90 13.10 -13.26 19.11
N GLY A 91 12.19 -13.22 18.16
CA GLY A 91 11.59 -14.42 17.56
C GLY A 91 10.71 -15.24 18.51
N LYS A 92 10.39 -14.74 19.69
CA LYS A 92 9.48 -15.39 20.65
C LYS A 92 8.05 -14.95 20.40
N LYS A 93 7.09 -15.87 20.62
CA LYS A 93 5.66 -15.51 20.57
C LYS A 93 5.39 -14.34 21.52
N ALA A 94 4.85 -13.27 20.98
CA ALA A 94 4.42 -12.11 21.75
C ALA A 94 2.91 -12.13 21.94
N GLY A 95 2.41 -11.51 23.00
CA GLY A 95 0.98 -11.34 23.21
C GLY A 95 0.37 -10.37 22.18
N ARG A 96 -0.92 -10.51 21.88
CA ARG A 96 -1.65 -9.66 20.94
C ARG A 96 -1.53 -8.15 21.24
N ASN A 97 -1.27 -7.79 22.49
CA ASN A 97 -1.14 -6.40 22.96
C ASN A 97 0.32 -5.98 23.18
N ASP A 98 1.26 -6.80 22.77
CA ASP A 98 2.69 -6.47 22.88
C ASP A 98 3.03 -5.49 21.76
N VAL A 99 3.27 -4.24 22.10
CA VAL A 99 3.62 -3.18 21.16
C VAL A 99 4.98 -3.39 20.47
N SER A 100 5.80 -4.33 20.98
CA SER A 100 7.04 -4.72 20.31
C SER A 100 6.82 -5.78 19.24
N SER A 101 5.63 -6.37 19.15
CA SER A 101 5.24 -7.32 18.12
C SER A 101 4.50 -6.55 17.00
N ASN A 102 4.96 -6.71 15.78
CA ASN A 102 4.40 -6.01 14.61
C ASN A 102 3.03 -6.55 14.16
N GLY A 103 2.21 -7.05 15.07
CA GLY A 103 0.85 -7.47 14.78
C GLY A 103 0.77 -8.62 13.76
N ALA A 104 -0.38 -8.72 13.10
CA ALA A 104 -0.65 -9.74 12.10
C ALA A 104 -0.13 -9.39 10.69
N TYR A 105 0.45 -8.22 10.52
CA TYR A 105 0.96 -7.71 9.25
C TYR A 105 1.89 -6.51 9.46
N LEU A 106 2.75 -6.28 8.48
CA LEU A 106 3.55 -5.07 8.29
C LEU A 106 2.92 -4.24 7.18
N HIS A 107 3.22 -2.95 7.12
CA HIS A 107 2.79 -2.11 6.02
C HIS A 107 3.90 -1.96 4.99
N LEU A 108 3.56 -2.05 3.72
CA LEU A 108 4.50 -1.90 2.61
C LEU A 108 3.86 -1.10 1.49
N THR A 109 4.48 0.03 1.15
CA THR A 109 3.96 0.88 0.08
C THR A 109 4.50 0.44 -1.27
N VAL A 110 3.61 0.20 -2.22
CA VAL A 110 3.94 -0.31 -3.55
C VAL A 110 3.29 0.57 -4.60
N TRP A 111 4.07 1.02 -5.59
CA TRP A 111 3.59 1.82 -6.72
C TRP A 111 3.85 1.14 -8.04
N ALA A 112 2.98 1.39 -9.01
CA ALA A 112 3.17 0.97 -10.38
C ALA A 112 3.71 2.14 -11.22
N TYR A 113 4.87 1.96 -11.87
CA TYR A 113 5.46 2.95 -12.77
C TYR A 113 5.36 2.56 -14.26
N THR A 114 4.80 1.39 -14.55
CA THR A 114 4.51 0.90 -15.90
C THR A 114 3.11 0.31 -15.99
N ASN A 115 2.58 0.12 -17.20
CA ASN A 115 1.32 -0.59 -17.39
C ASN A 115 1.39 -2.04 -16.90
N LYS A 116 2.54 -2.71 -17.02
CA LYS A 116 2.76 -4.04 -16.48
C LYS A 116 2.71 -4.02 -14.95
N GLY A 117 3.32 -3.01 -14.33
CA GLY A 117 3.26 -2.80 -12.89
C GLY A 117 1.82 -2.56 -12.40
N LEU A 118 1.04 -1.75 -13.12
CA LEU A 118 -0.37 -1.54 -12.78
C LEU A 118 -1.18 -2.84 -12.84
N TYR A 119 -0.93 -3.67 -13.84
CA TYR A 119 -1.55 -5.00 -13.92
C TYR A 119 -1.13 -5.90 -12.75
N ASN A 120 0.15 -5.88 -12.38
CA ASN A 120 0.67 -6.62 -11.25
C ASN A 120 0.08 -6.10 -9.92
N LEU A 121 -0.10 -4.79 -9.78
CA LEU A 121 -0.76 -4.18 -8.61
C LEU A 121 -2.20 -4.69 -8.45
N PHE A 122 -2.98 -4.78 -9.55
CA PHE A 122 -4.31 -5.38 -9.53
C PHE A 122 -4.27 -6.87 -9.16
N LYS A 123 -3.28 -7.61 -9.66
CA LYS A 123 -3.07 -9.02 -9.31
C LYS A 123 -2.81 -9.19 -7.82
N LEU A 124 -1.88 -8.42 -7.25
CA LEU A 124 -1.56 -8.45 -5.83
C LEU A 124 -2.79 -8.12 -4.97
N SER A 125 -3.54 -7.08 -5.34
CA SER A 125 -4.78 -6.71 -4.64
C SER A 125 -5.83 -7.82 -4.70
N THR A 126 -5.98 -8.48 -5.85
CA THR A 126 -6.93 -9.60 -5.99
C THR A 126 -6.52 -10.79 -5.14
N LEU A 127 -5.25 -11.19 -5.22
CA LEU A 127 -4.72 -12.36 -4.51
C LEU A 127 -4.65 -12.14 -2.99
N SER A 128 -4.45 -10.90 -2.53
CA SER A 128 -4.47 -10.58 -1.10
C SER A 128 -5.82 -10.82 -0.44
N ASN A 129 -6.90 -10.78 -1.22
CA ASN A 129 -8.27 -11.02 -0.75
C ASN A 129 -8.68 -12.51 -0.78
N ASP A 130 -7.79 -13.42 -1.21
CA ASP A 130 -8.04 -14.85 -1.10
C ASP A 130 -8.31 -15.24 0.36
N PRO A 131 -9.35 -16.04 0.65
CA PRO A 131 -9.66 -16.49 2.01
C PRO A 131 -8.48 -17.15 2.74
N ALA A 132 -7.54 -17.74 2.01
CA ALA A 132 -6.33 -18.31 2.58
C ALA A 132 -5.33 -17.25 3.06
N ARG A 133 -5.39 -16.03 2.52
CA ARG A 133 -4.49 -14.92 2.80
C ARG A 133 -5.11 -13.84 3.70
N TYR A 134 -6.44 -13.75 3.70
CA TYR A 134 -7.16 -12.75 4.47
C TYR A 134 -7.15 -13.06 5.97
N TYR A 135 -6.69 -12.11 6.78
CA TYR A 135 -6.88 -12.10 8.23
C TYR A 135 -6.99 -10.66 8.74
N GLN A 136 -8.16 -10.26 9.16
CA GLN A 136 -8.52 -8.87 9.52
C GLN A 136 -8.33 -7.86 8.37
N SER A 137 -7.35 -8.09 7.51
CA SER A 137 -7.01 -7.30 6.32
C SER A 137 -6.56 -8.22 5.17
N PRO A 138 -6.67 -7.77 3.91
CA PRO A 138 -6.13 -8.49 2.77
C PRO A 138 -4.60 -8.46 2.82
N ARG A 139 -3.92 -9.62 2.83
CA ARG A 139 -2.48 -9.71 3.04
C ARG A 139 -1.76 -10.34 1.84
N ILE A 140 -0.55 -9.84 1.58
CA ILE A 140 0.42 -10.47 0.70
C ILE A 140 1.59 -11.02 1.52
N ASP A 141 2.48 -11.79 0.91
CA ASP A 141 3.79 -12.15 1.41
C ASP A 141 4.87 -11.69 0.42
N PHE A 142 6.13 -11.80 0.81
CA PHE A 142 7.24 -11.40 -0.04
C PHE A 142 7.40 -12.28 -1.28
N ASP A 143 7.04 -13.57 -1.20
CA ASP A 143 7.10 -14.46 -2.36
C ASP A 143 6.10 -14.04 -3.43
N LEU A 144 4.85 -13.76 -3.05
CA LEU A 144 3.83 -13.25 -3.95
C LEU A 144 4.22 -11.88 -4.56
N LEU A 145 4.80 -11.00 -3.73
CA LEU A 145 5.30 -9.72 -4.21
C LEU A 145 6.43 -9.89 -5.22
N ALA A 146 7.38 -10.79 -4.96
CA ALA A 146 8.50 -11.08 -5.86
C ALA A 146 8.00 -11.64 -7.21
N GLU A 147 7.04 -12.57 -7.18
CA GLU A 147 6.42 -13.13 -8.40
C GLU A 147 5.77 -12.06 -9.29
N HIS A 148 5.24 -11.01 -8.69
CA HIS A 148 4.51 -9.93 -9.38
C HIS A 148 5.23 -8.57 -9.30
N SER A 149 6.57 -8.54 -9.17
CA SER A 149 7.34 -7.32 -8.92
C SER A 149 7.63 -6.47 -10.17
N GLU A 150 7.53 -7.03 -11.38
CA GLU A 150 7.86 -6.33 -12.62
C GLU A 150 7.03 -5.04 -12.78
N GLY A 151 7.72 -3.90 -12.94
CA GLY A 151 7.10 -2.59 -13.12
C GLY A 151 6.58 -1.95 -11.84
N LEU A 152 6.96 -2.50 -10.67
CA LEU A 152 6.63 -1.96 -9.36
C LEU A 152 7.85 -1.29 -8.69
N ILE A 153 7.57 -0.27 -7.90
CA ILE A 153 8.49 0.33 -6.93
C ILE A 153 7.95 -0.02 -5.55
N VAL A 154 8.84 -0.43 -4.65
CA VAL A 154 8.49 -0.84 -3.29
C VAL A 154 9.28 -0.04 -2.29
N ALA A 155 8.63 0.44 -1.25
CA ALA A 155 9.27 1.12 -0.13
C ALA A 155 8.60 0.78 1.20
N THR A 156 9.39 0.85 2.26
CA THR A 156 8.88 0.85 3.64
C THR A 156 8.27 2.21 3.90
N GLY A 157 6.96 2.34 3.80
CA GLY A 157 6.30 3.65 3.80
C GLY A 157 5.83 4.14 5.16
N CYS A 158 5.71 3.25 6.13
CA CYS A 158 5.07 3.54 7.42
C CYS A 158 6.03 3.19 8.57
N PRO A 159 6.04 3.96 9.69
CA PRO A 159 6.77 3.59 10.90
C PRO A 159 6.35 2.24 11.50
N SER A 160 5.20 1.71 11.07
CA SER A 160 4.69 0.38 11.45
C SER A 160 5.15 -0.74 10.50
N SER A 161 6.07 -0.45 9.57
CA SER A 161 6.61 -1.43 8.62
C SER A 161 7.71 -2.27 9.23
#